data_c3f8d1a65f287f5ee874e1c4a1409afe
#
_entry.id   c3f8d1a65f287f5ee874e1c4a1409afe
#
_cell.length_a   1.000
_cell.length_b   1.000
_cell.length_c   1.000
_cell.angle_alpha   90.00
_cell.angle_beta   90.00
_cell.angle_gamma   90.00
#
_symmetry.space_group_name_H-M   'P 1'
#
loop_
_entity.id
_entity.type
_entity.pdbx_description
1 polymer ?
#
loop_
_entity_poly.entity_id
_entity_poly.type
_entity_poly.pdbx_seq_one_letter_code
_entity_poly.pdbx_strand_id
1 'polypeptide(L)'
;MRRRLPAVLAALVLAAGSLGSAPEASAAWGVSGGEVLTGQADRMPVGSPTAPMVSVVGVYPATRTFTVTWSTAWPYGGRPATGYVLHRTATLSSAAMSDGTCRGDPPDGVYVPADPGAATQTCTDTTTLNLGSVQYTVTPVWGRWIGNPTAASTAVL
;
A
#
# COMPACT_ATOMS: atom_id res chain seq x y z
N MET A 1 -18.06 -68.56 18.66
CA MET A 1 -18.73 -67.35 18.14
C MET A 1 -17.75 -66.46 17.42
N ARG A 2 -17.68 -66.52 16.10
CA ARG A 2 -16.77 -65.72 15.26
C ARG A 2 -17.58 -64.58 14.64
N ARG A 3 -17.30 -63.31 15.02
CA ARG A 3 -17.90 -62.13 14.40
C ARG A 3 -17.00 -61.72 13.23
N ARG A 4 -17.57 -61.69 12.04
CA ARG A 4 -16.96 -61.16 10.81
C ARG A 4 -17.24 -59.67 10.75
N LEU A 5 -16.19 -58.84 10.61
CA LEU A 5 -16.26 -57.43 10.29
C LEU A 5 -16.31 -57.27 8.76
N PRO A 6 -17.17 -56.44 8.21
CA PRO A 6 -17.14 -56.12 6.80
C PRO A 6 -16.05 -55.04 6.50
N ALA A 7 -15.28 -55.29 5.47
CA ALA A 7 -14.34 -54.34 4.93
C ALA A 7 -15.11 -53.28 4.14
N VAL A 8 -14.95 -52.01 4.53
CA VAL A 8 -15.42 -50.87 3.77
C VAL A 8 -14.33 -50.41 2.83
N LEU A 9 -14.51 -50.65 1.53
CA LEU A 9 -13.68 -50.13 0.48
C LEU A 9 -13.98 -48.62 0.32
N ALA A 10 -13.04 -47.76 0.70
CA ALA A 10 -13.10 -46.32 0.38
C ALA A 10 -12.56 -46.11 -1.04
N ALA A 11 -13.41 -45.80 -1.97
CA ALA A 11 -13.02 -45.40 -3.33
C ALA A 11 -12.52 -43.95 -3.30
N LEU A 12 -11.21 -43.78 -3.57
CA LEU A 12 -10.57 -42.48 -3.70
C LEU A 12 -10.86 -41.96 -5.13
N VAL A 13 -11.78 -41.01 -5.24
CA VAL A 13 -12.01 -40.27 -6.51
C VAL A 13 -10.99 -39.14 -6.60
N LEU A 14 -9.97 -39.30 -7.43
CA LEU A 14 -9.09 -38.18 -7.84
C LEU A 14 -9.88 -37.29 -8.80
N ALA A 15 -10.38 -36.16 -8.30
CA ALA A 15 -10.86 -35.09 -9.15
C ALA A 15 -9.65 -34.29 -9.65
N ALA A 16 -9.32 -34.45 -10.94
CA ALA A 16 -8.40 -33.56 -11.64
C ALA A 16 -9.04 -32.18 -11.73
N GLY A 17 -8.65 -31.29 -10.84
CA GLY A 17 -9.07 -29.90 -10.83
C GLY A 17 -8.39 -29.14 -11.96
N SER A 18 -9.15 -28.74 -12.97
CA SER A 18 -8.78 -27.75 -13.98
C SER A 18 -8.34 -26.46 -13.27
N LEU A 19 -7.20 -25.89 -13.71
CA LEU A 19 -6.74 -24.55 -13.35
C LEU A 19 -7.70 -23.52 -13.96
N GLY A 20 -8.89 -23.41 -13.37
CA GLY A 20 -9.82 -22.33 -13.64
C GLY A 20 -9.35 -21.06 -12.93
N SER A 21 -9.31 -19.95 -13.64
CA SER A 21 -9.19 -18.61 -13.10
C SER A 21 -10.01 -18.48 -11.82
N ALA A 22 -9.39 -18.01 -10.73
CA ALA A 22 -10.08 -17.81 -9.46
C ALA A 22 -11.34 -16.97 -9.68
N PRO A 23 -12.52 -17.41 -9.22
CA PRO A 23 -13.72 -16.61 -9.33
C PRO A 23 -13.53 -15.31 -8.53
N GLU A 24 -13.86 -14.19 -9.16
CA GLU A 24 -13.92 -12.90 -8.48
C GLU A 24 -14.90 -13.05 -7.29
N ALA A 25 -14.41 -12.80 -6.08
CA ALA A 25 -15.23 -12.86 -4.89
C ALA A 25 -16.22 -11.70 -4.91
N SER A 26 -17.45 -11.93 -5.33
CA SER A 26 -18.55 -11.00 -5.18
C SER A 26 -19.17 -11.19 -3.78
N ALA A 27 -18.99 -10.21 -2.89
CA ALA A 27 -19.68 -10.16 -1.61
C ALA A 27 -21.09 -9.57 -1.83
N ALA A 28 -22.13 -10.40 -1.74
CA ALA A 28 -23.50 -9.92 -1.73
C ALA A 28 -23.92 -9.64 -0.27
N TRP A 29 -24.26 -8.39 0.04
CA TRP A 29 -24.84 -8.02 1.32
C TRP A 29 -26.37 -8.01 1.17
N GLY A 30 -27.03 -8.98 1.80
CA GLY A 30 -28.49 -9.02 1.85
C GLY A 30 -29.00 -8.06 2.94
N VAL A 31 -29.75 -7.05 2.56
CA VAL A 31 -30.53 -6.24 3.51
C VAL A 31 -31.94 -6.82 3.55
N SER A 32 -32.45 -7.13 4.74
CA SER A 32 -33.83 -7.60 4.94
C SER A 32 -34.81 -6.47 4.62
N GLY A 33 -35.26 -6.41 3.36
CA GLY A 33 -36.12 -5.35 2.87
C GLY A 33 -36.40 -5.46 1.35
N GLY A 34 -35.94 -6.53 0.70
CA GLY A 34 -36.24 -6.80 -0.71
C GLY A 34 -35.43 -6.01 -1.75
N GLU A 35 -34.49 -5.16 -1.32
CA GLU A 35 -33.55 -4.52 -2.23
C GLU A 35 -32.20 -5.26 -2.22
N VAL A 36 -31.84 -5.83 -3.36
CA VAL A 36 -30.52 -6.43 -3.58
C VAL A 36 -29.55 -5.29 -3.93
N LEU A 37 -28.80 -4.83 -2.92
CA LEU A 37 -27.67 -3.95 -3.19
C LEU A 37 -26.51 -4.79 -3.72
N THR A 38 -26.32 -4.80 -5.03
CA THR A 38 -25.10 -5.33 -5.64
C THR A 38 -23.96 -4.34 -5.41
N GLY A 39 -23.26 -4.47 -4.28
CA GLY A 39 -22.00 -3.77 -4.06
C GLY A 39 -20.90 -4.46 -4.85
N GLN A 40 -20.44 -3.87 -5.93
CA GLN A 40 -19.22 -4.30 -6.59
C GLN A 40 -18.06 -3.81 -5.74
N ALA A 41 -17.26 -4.73 -5.20
CA ALA A 41 -15.98 -4.37 -4.60
C ALA A 41 -15.07 -3.91 -5.74
N ASP A 42 -14.91 -2.60 -5.87
CA ASP A 42 -14.01 -2.04 -6.86
C ASP A 42 -12.57 -2.43 -6.52
N ARG A 43 -11.78 -2.76 -7.54
CA ARG A 43 -10.36 -3.07 -7.32
C ARG A 43 -9.68 -1.84 -6.76
N MET A 44 -8.92 -2.03 -5.68
CA MET A 44 -7.99 -1.00 -5.23
C MET A 44 -7.15 -0.55 -6.43
N PRO A 45 -7.12 0.74 -6.78
CA PRO A 45 -6.32 1.19 -7.91
C PRO A 45 -4.89 0.74 -7.71
N VAL A 46 -4.34 0.12 -8.73
CA VAL A 46 -2.90 -0.17 -8.80
C VAL A 46 -2.21 1.18 -8.62
N GLY A 47 -1.25 1.26 -7.72
CA GLY A 47 -0.60 2.50 -7.30
C GLY A 47 -0.24 3.41 -8.46
N SER A 48 -0.01 4.69 -8.21
CA SER A 48 0.38 5.65 -9.26
C SER A 48 1.44 5.03 -10.16
N PRO A 49 1.29 5.11 -11.48
CA PRO A 49 2.33 4.67 -12.42
C PRO A 49 3.60 5.53 -12.32
N THR A 50 3.50 6.71 -11.70
CA THR A 50 4.62 7.64 -11.55
C THR A 50 5.31 7.50 -10.20
N ALA A 51 6.61 7.25 -10.24
CA ALA A 51 7.47 7.32 -9.07
C ALA A 51 7.48 8.75 -8.48
N PRO A 52 7.65 8.92 -7.16
CA PRO A 52 7.80 10.24 -6.58
C PRO A 52 9.11 10.90 -7.05
N MET A 53 9.10 12.23 -7.17
CA MET A 53 10.28 13.02 -7.36
C MET A 53 10.90 13.37 -6.01
N VAL A 54 12.23 13.35 -5.93
CA VAL A 54 12.98 13.66 -4.72
C VAL A 54 14.05 14.69 -5.02
N SER A 55 14.10 15.74 -4.21
CA SER A 55 15.22 16.69 -4.16
C SER A 55 15.86 16.68 -2.78
N VAL A 56 17.13 17.00 -2.69
CA VAL A 56 17.88 17.04 -1.43
C VAL A 56 18.61 18.35 -1.28
N VAL A 57 18.58 18.88 -0.07
CA VAL A 57 19.36 20.06 0.35
C VAL A 57 20.18 19.66 1.57
N GLY A 58 21.44 20.11 1.61
CA GLY A 58 22.41 19.74 2.63
C GLY A 58 23.29 18.56 2.22
N VAL A 59 24.42 18.41 2.87
CA VAL A 59 25.41 17.34 2.62
C VAL A 59 25.89 16.81 3.97
N TYR A 60 25.99 15.47 4.07
CA TYR A 60 26.58 14.86 5.27
C TYR A 60 28.00 15.40 5.56
N PRO A 61 28.37 15.68 6.82
CA PRO A 61 27.68 15.36 8.07
C PRO A 61 26.63 16.40 8.53
N ALA A 62 26.39 17.47 7.77
CA ALA A 62 25.31 18.40 8.11
C ALA A 62 23.94 17.76 7.91
N THR A 63 22.92 18.41 8.45
CA THR A 63 21.52 18.00 8.25
C THR A 63 21.17 18.02 6.77
N ARG A 64 20.58 16.92 6.29
CA ARG A 64 20.02 16.82 4.93
C ARG A 64 18.50 16.81 5.02
N THR A 65 17.88 17.55 4.12
CA THR A 65 16.43 17.57 3.96
C THR A 65 16.09 17.06 2.57
N PHE A 66 15.37 15.95 2.53
CA PHE A 66 14.80 15.36 1.33
C PHE A 66 13.37 15.86 1.17
N THR A 67 13.07 16.49 0.04
CA THR A 67 11.71 16.88 -0.32
C THR A 67 11.17 15.87 -1.30
N VAL A 68 10.12 15.15 -0.90
CA VAL A 68 9.46 14.11 -1.69
C VAL A 68 8.15 14.66 -2.22
N THR A 69 7.97 14.67 -3.55
CA THR A 69 6.79 15.17 -4.23
C THR A 69 6.20 14.07 -5.11
N TRP A 70 4.86 13.88 -5.07
CA TRP A 70 4.17 12.87 -5.86
C TRP A 70 2.84 13.38 -6.39
N SER A 71 2.37 12.77 -7.47
CA SER A 71 1.05 13.05 -8.04
C SER A 71 -0.05 12.35 -7.24
N THR A 72 -1.17 13.04 -7.04
CA THR A 72 -2.37 12.51 -6.35
C THR A 72 -3.38 11.86 -7.31
N ALA A 73 -2.94 11.49 -8.52
CA ALA A 73 -3.79 10.90 -9.55
C ALA A 73 -4.27 9.47 -9.21
N TRP A 74 -4.74 9.24 -7.98
CA TRP A 74 -5.29 7.97 -7.53
C TRP A 74 -6.73 8.11 -6.99
N PRO A 75 -7.71 8.43 -7.82
CA PRO A 75 -9.06 8.45 -7.33
C PRO A 75 -9.55 7.02 -7.04
N TYR A 76 -9.82 6.71 -5.78
CA TYR A 76 -10.65 5.55 -5.42
C TYR A 76 -12.10 6.02 -5.37
N GLY A 77 -12.93 5.48 -6.28
CA GLY A 77 -14.32 5.92 -6.39
C GLY A 77 -14.47 7.43 -6.60
N GLY A 78 -13.51 8.09 -7.27
CA GLY A 78 -13.49 9.54 -7.49
C GLY A 78 -13.11 10.37 -6.26
N ARG A 79 -12.67 9.75 -5.16
CA ARG A 79 -12.27 10.45 -3.93
C ARG A 79 -10.75 10.48 -3.78
N PRO A 80 -10.15 11.62 -3.39
CA PRO A 80 -8.73 11.69 -3.10
C PRO A 80 -8.36 10.77 -1.93
N ALA A 81 -7.10 10.35 -1.87
CA ALA A 81 -6.58 9.62 -0.72
C ALA A 81 -6.67 10.49 0.55
N THR A 82 -7.03 9.87 1.68
CA THR A 82 -7.11 10.55 2.97
C THR A 82 -5.74 10.70 3.63
N GLY A 83 -4.74 9.96 3.18
CA GLY A 83 -3.38 10.00 3.68
C GLY A 83 -2.43 9.18 2.82
N TYR A 84 -1.17 9.16 3.21
CA TYR A 84 -0.09 8.44 2.52
C TYR A 84 0.89 7.85 3.54
N VAL A 85 1.33 6.63 3.29
CA VAL A 85 2.47 6.03 3.98
C VAL A 85 3.68 6.14 3.06
N LEU A 86 4.75 6.78 3.56
CA LEU A 86 6.01 6.88 2.84
C LEU A 86 7.00 5.86 3.40
N HIS A 87 7.72 5.22 2.50
CA HIS A 87 8.80 4.31 2.87
C HIS A 87 10.09 4.76 2.22
N ARG A 88 11.14 4.88 3.04
CA ARG A 88 12.50 5.20 2.62
C ARG A 88 13.35 3.95 2.57
N THR A 89 14.04 3.73 1.45
CA THR A 89 15.11 2.74 1.33
C THR A 89 16.43 3.46 1.18
N ALA A 90 17.43 3.10 1.98
CA ALA A 90 18.76 3.71 1.93
C ALA A 90 19.83 2.62 1.91
N THR A 91 20.97 2.88 1.25
CA THR A 91 22.01 1.87 1.05
C THR A 91 22.91 1.66 2.26
N LEU A 92 23.05 2.65 3.14
CA LEU A 92 23.95 2.59 4.29
C LEU A 92 23.24 2.51 5.66
N SER A 93 21.93 2.73 5.71
CA SER A 93 21.18 2.73 6.96
C SER A 93 19.74 2.33 6.73
N SER A 94 19.26 1.41 7.55
CA SER A 94 17.84 1.00 7.59
C SER A 94 17.03 1.78 8.64
N ALA A 95 17.60 2.84 9.23
CA ALA A 95 16.89 3.64 10.23
C ALA A 95 15.60 4.21 9.66
N ALA A 96 14.50 4.13 10.43
CA ALA A 96 13.24 4.75 10.08
C ALA A 96 13.37 6.28 9.95
N MET A 97 12.45 6.91 9.24
CA MET A 97 12.33 8.36 9.22
C MET A 97 11.94 8.84 10.62
N SER A 98 12.75 9.73 11.20
CA SER A 98 12.55 10.24 12.56
C SER A 98 12.02 11.67 12.57
N ASP A 99 12.43 12.46 11.58
CA ASP A 99 12.17 13.88 11.52
C ASP A 99 11.60 14.28 10.16
N GLY A 100 10.87 15.40 10.15
CA GLY A 100 10.17 15.87 8.97
C GLY A 100 8.74 15.33 8.86
N THR A 101 8.01 15.83 7.87
CA THR A 101 6.57 15.52 7.71
C THR A 101 6.31 14.19 7.00
N CYS A 102 7.31 13.64 6.28
CA CYS A 102 7.15 12.36 5.58
C CYS A 102 6.96 11.16 6.51
N ARG A 103 7.39 11.26 7.75
CA ARG A 103 7.22 10.15 8.73
C ARG A 103 5.76 9.90 9.08
N GLY A 104 4.87 10.88 8.81
CA GLY A 104 3.47 10.84 9.22
C GLY A 104 3.28 11.01 10.73
N ASP A 105 2.02 11.03 11.16
CA ASP A 105 1.66 11.16 12.56
C ASP A 105 1.66 9.79 13.28
N PRO A 106 2.20 9.70 14.51
CA PRO A 106 2.08 8.50 15.32
C PRO A 106 0.61 8.27 15.75
N PRO A 107 0.18 6.99 15.94
CA PRO A 107 1.00 5.77 15.86
C PRO A 107 1.12 5.19 14.46
N ASP A 108 0.30 5.63 13.49
CA ASP A 108 0.08 4.93 12.23
C ASP A 108 1.12 5.27 11.15
N GLY A 109 1.93 6.31 11.35
CA GLY A 109 2.92 6.75 10.37
C GLY A 109 2.29 7.24 9.07
N VAL A 110 1.05 7.72 9.11
CA VAL A 110 0.32 8.21 7.93
C VAL A 110 0.51 9.72 7.82
N TYR A 111 1.08 10.15 6.71
CA TYR A 111 1.08 11.57 6.35
C TYR A 111 -0.33 11.98 5.89
N VAL A 112 -0.91 12.96 6.58
CA VAL A 112 -2.22 13.53 6.24
C VAL A 112 -2.00 14.86 5.53
N PRO A 113 -2.36 14.99 4.24
CA PRO A 113 -2.18 16.24 3.51
C PRO A 113 -3.16 17.32 3.99
N ALA A 114 -2.72 18.57 4.02
CA ALA A 114 -3.59 19.71 4.35
C ALA A 114 -4.68 19.92 3.28
N ASP A 115 -4.38 19.62 2.02
CA ASP A 115 -5.33 19.63 0.91
C ASP A 115 -5.27 18.27 0.19
N PRO A 116 -6.15 17.32 0.53
CA PRO A 116 -6.20 16.01 -0.13
C PRO A 116 -6.54 16.09 -1.62
N GLY A 117 -7.19 17.18 -2.06
CA GLY A 117 -7.61 17.41 -3.45
C GLY A 117 -6.52 18.01 -4.35
N ALA A 118 -5.39 18.44 -3.78
CA ALA A 118 -4.30 19.00 -4.58
C ALA A 118 -3.74 17.99 -5.59
N ALA A 119 -3.40 18.43 -6.78
CA ALA A 119 -2.87 17.58 -7.85
C ALA A 119 -1.52 16.94 -7.51
N THR A 120 -0.78 17.52 -6.61
CA THR A 120 0.49 17.02 -6.08
C THR A 120 0.53 17.19 -4.57
N GLN A 121 1.19 16.26 -3.90
CA GLN A 121 1.51 16.34 -2.47
C GLN A 121 3.00 16.39 -2.27
N THR A 122 3.42 16.98 -1.16
CA THR A 122 4.84 17.12 -0.82
C THR A 122 5.03 16.94 0.67
N CYS A 123 6.08 16.21 1.05
CA CYS A 123 6.54 16.12 2.43
C CYS A 123 8.06 16.24 2.52
N THR A 124 8.57 16.40 3.72
CA THR A 124 10.01 16.50 3.99
C THR A 124 10.45 15.36 4.92
N ASP A 125 11.63 14.79 4.64
CA ASP A 125 12.35 13.86 5.51
C ASP A 125 13.70 14.49 5.85
N THR A 126 13.98 14.67 7.14
CA THR A 126 15.17 15.37 7.62
C THR A 126 16.02 14.42 8.44
N THR A 127 17.33 14.41 8.20
CA THR A 127 18.25 13.51 8.91
C THR A 127 19.68 14.04 8.94
N THR A 128 20.41 13.65 9.99
CA THR A 128 21.86 13.82 10.12
C THR A 128 22.62 12.53 9.86
N LEU A 129 21.92 11.42 9.59
CA LEU A 129 22.54 10.12 9.34
C LEU A 129 23.16 10.05 7.94
N ASN A 130 24.24 9.30 7.82
CA ASN A 130 24.74 8.92 6.49
C ASN A 130 23.89 7.79 5.93
N LEU A 131 22.99 8.12 5.04
CA LEU A 131 22.08 7.18 4.41
C LEU A 131 22.65 6.54 3.13
N GLY A 132 23.73 7.11 2.58
CA GLY A 132 24.18 6.78 1.23
C GLY A 132 23.13 7.21 0.19
N SER A 133 22.88 6.38 -0.79
CA SER A 133 21.82 6.58 -1.79
C SER A 133 20.45 6.27 -1.20
N VAL A 134 19.46 7.11 -1.47
CA VAL A 134 18.11 7.07 -0.90
C VAL A 134 17.06 7.04 -2.00
N GLN A 135 16.04 6.21 -1.81
CA GLN A 135 14.84 6.13 -2.65
C GLN A 135 13.60 6.14 -1.78
N TYR A 136 12.49 6.63 -2.33
CA TYR A 136 11.19 6.66 -1.65
C TYR A 136 10.11 5.98 -2.48
N THR A 137 9.19 5.34 -1.79
CA THR A 137 7.91 4.88 -2.32
C THR A 137 6.78 5.54 -1.54
N VAL A 138 5.64 5.74 -2.18
CA VAL A 138 4.46 6.37 -1.59
C VAL A 138 3.28 5.42 -1.75
N THR A 139 2.60 5.12 -0.65
CA THR A 139 1.43 4.24 -0.60
C THR A 139 0.22 5.07 -0.19
N PRO A 140 -0.81 5.20 -1.03
CA PRO A 140 -2.01 5.95 -0.68
C PRO A 140 -2.88 5.19 0.33
N VAL A 141 -3.59 5.95 1.17
CA VAL A 141 -4.50 5.43 2.20
C VAL A 141 -5.88 6.07 2.05
N TRP A 142 -6.94 5.28 2.14
CA TRP A 142 -8.35 5.72 2.18
C TRP A 142 -9.00 5.21 3.45
N GLY A 143 -8.99 6.03 4.50
CA GLY A 143 -9.48 5.62 5.82
C GLY A 143 -8.67 4.44 6.38
N ARG A 144 -9.23 3.21 6.35
CA ARG A 144 -8.55 1.98 6.81
C ARG A 144 -7.97 1.14 5.68
N TRP A 145 -8.12 1.56 4.44
CA TRP A 145 -7.64 0.83 3.27
C TRP A 145 -6.30 1.36 2.81
N ILE A 146 -5.35 0.47 2.63
CA ILE A 146 -4.00 0.80 2.15
C ILE A 146 -3.90 0.33 0.71
N GLY A 147 -3.55 1.25 -0.20
CA GLY A 147 -3.34 0.97 -1.61
C GLY A 147 -2.02 0.27 -1.89
N ASN A 148 -1.66 0.18 -3.16
CA ASN A 148 -0.35 -0.32 -3.57
C ASN A 148 0.70 0.82 -3.58
N PRO A 149 1.96 0.54 -3.25
CA PRO A 149 3.01 1.54 -3.33
C PRO A 149 3.29 1.94 -4.79
N THR A 150 3.79 3.15 -4.98
CA THR A 150 4.37 3.60 -6.26
C THR A 150 5.62 2.78 -6.60
N ALA A 151 6.10 2.90 -7.83
CA ALA A 151 7.50 2.62 -8.12
C ALA A 151 8.42 3.46 -7.23
N ALA A 152 9.63 2.98 -6.95
CA ALA A 152 10.61 3.75 -6.20
C ALA A 152 11.06 4.98 -6.99
N SER A 153 11.37 6.07 -6.28
CA SER A 153 11.97 7.28 -6.87
C SER A 153 13.32 6.97 -7.51
N THR A 154 13.80 7.87 -8.35
CA THR A 154 15.24 7.90 -8.66
C THR A 154 16.05 8.04 -7.38
N ALA A 155 17.18 7.35 -7.32
CA ALA A 155 18.08 7.43 -6.19
C ALA A 155 18.72 8.82 -6.09
N VAL A 156 18.79 9.38 -4.89
CA VAL A 156 19.48 10.64 -4.57
C VAL A 156 20.53 10.41 -3.48
N LEU A 157 21.60 11.23 -3.50
CA LEU A 157 22.73 11.13 -2.56
C LEU A 157 22.67 12.24 -1.50
#